data_9d6ed3fcff78086878649692da956a9a
#
_entry.id   9d6ed3fcff78086878649692da956a9a
#
_cell.length_a   1.000
_cell.length_b   1.000
_cell.length_c   1.000
_cell.angle_alpha   90.00
_cell.angle_beta   90.00
_cell.angle_gamma   90.00
#
_symmetry.space_group_name_H-M   'P 1'
#
loop_
_entity.id
_entity.type
_entity.pdbx_description
1 polymer ?
#
loop_
_entity_poly.entity_id
_entity_poly.type
_entity_poly.pdbx_seq_one_letter_code
_entity_poly.pdbx_strand_id
1 'polypeptide(L)'
;MSISFSLRNIDGLARRGTIIFHRLNGESFEVQTPIFMPCGTYGTVKGLTTEQLENLGTQILLGNTYHLMQRPGQEIINHFNGLHKFMNWSRPILTDSGGFQVFSLGKNVFVDEEGVTFRSTINGDKVFVSPEV
;
A
#
# COMPACT_ATOMS: atom_id res chain seq x y z
N MET A 1 14.66 -3.74 -7.18
CA MET A 1 13.62 -2.84 -7.75
C MET A 1 14.12 -1.41 -7.58
N SER A 2 14.04 -0.57 -8.63
CA SER A 2 14.32 0.87 -8.55
C SER A 2 13.13 1.65 -9.08
N ILE A 3 13.01 2.92 -8.64
CA ILE A 3 11.94 3.82 -9.05
C ILE A 3 12.59 5.07 -9.62
N SER A 4 12.10 5.53 -10.76
CA SER A 4 12.48 6.80 -11.36
C SER A 4 11.24 7.65 -11.65
N PHE A 5 11.42 8.97 -11.66
CA PHE A 5 10.36 9.93 -11.97
C PHE A 5 10.81 10.86 -13.11
N SER A 6 9.94 11.08 -14.06
CA SER A 6 10.16 12.02 -15.16
C SER A 6 9.03 13.06 -15.20
N LEU A 7 9.37 14.31 -14.96
CA LEU A 7 8.44 15.42 -15.14
C LEU A 7 8.21 15.65 -16.63
N ARG A 8 6.96 15.65 -17.08
CA ARG A 8 6.58 15.78 -18.50
C ARG A 8 6.15 17.19 -18.87
N ASN A 9 5.25 17.76 -18.07
CA ASN A 9 4.68 19.08 -18.36
C ASN A 9 4.43 19.84 -17.06
N ILE A 10 4.50 21.18 -17.15
CA ILE A 10 4.14 22.13 -16.09
C ILE A 10 3.20 23.16 -16.70
N ASP A 11 2.13 23.49 -15.99
CA ASP A 11 1.22 24.59 -16.29
C ASP A 11 0.85 25.29 -14.99
N GLY A 12 1.46 26.44 -14.73
CA GLY A 12 1.39 27.12 -13.44
C GLY A 12 1.90 26.23 -12.30
N LEU A 13 1.02 25.86 -11.36
CA LEU A 13 1.31 24.94 -10.26
C LEU A 13 1.00 23.48 -10.59
N ALA A 14 0.32 23.21 -11.70
CA ALA A 14 0.00 21.86 -12.13
C ALA A 14 1.23 21.17 -12.73
N ARG A 15 1.39 19.88 -12.42
CA ARG A 15 2.51 19.07 -12.91
C ARG A 15 1.98 17.73 -13.41
N ARG A 16 2.44 17.35 -14.59
CA ARG A 16 2.24 16.01 -15.14
C ARG A 16 3.58 15.28 -15.23
N GLY A 17 3.61 14.05 -14.78
CA GLY A 17 4.82 13.23 -14.84
C GLY A 17 4.54 11.76 -15.07
N THR A 18 5.61 10.97 -15.09
CA THR A 18 5.59 9.51 -15.17
C THR A 18 6.48 8.95 -14.08
N ILE A 19 5.95 8.03 -13.28
CA ILE A 19 6.74 7.19 -12.37
C ILE A 19 7.04 5.89 -13.11
N ILE A 20 8.28 5.44 -13.11
CA ILE A 20 8.69 4.18 -13.72
C ILE A 20 9.22 3.26 -12.63
N PHE A 21 8.60 2.10 -12.49
CA PHE A 21 9.00 1.03 -11.57
C PHE A 21 9.79 -0.02 -12.36
N HIS A 22 11.08 -0.15 -12.07
CA HIS A 22 11.96 -1.13 -12.70
C HIS A 22 12.06 -2.39 -11.85
N ARG A 23 11.65 -3.53 -12.38
CA ARG A 23 11.79 -4.84 -11.74
C ARG A 23 13.18 -5.43 -11.98
N LEU A 24 13.59 -6.35 -11.09
CA LEU A 24 14.88 -7.05 -11.22
C LEU A 24 14.94 -7.97 -12.46
N ASN A 25 13.80 -8.42 -12.96
CA ASN A 25 13.68 -9.25 -14.17
C ASN A 25 13.71 -8.44 -15.49
N GLY A 26 13.95 -7.14 -15.43
CA GLY A 26 14.00 -6.24 -16.58
C GLY A 26 12.67 -5.67 -17.04
N GLU A 27 11.55 -6.10 -16.48
CA GLU A 27 10.24 -5.49 -16.73
C GLU A 27 10.13 -4.12 -16.09
N SER A 28 9.35 -3.24 -16.69
CA SER A 28 9.01 -1.94 -16.11
C SER A 28 7.51 -1.65 -16.20
N PHE A 29 7.01 -0.90 -15.20
CA PHE A 29 5.64 -0.38 -15.20
C PHE A 29 5.70 1.13 -15.15
N GLU A 30 4.93 1.78 -16.02
CA GLU A 30 4.75 3.22 -16.02
C GLU A 30 3.43 3.59 -15.34
N VAL A 31 3.49 4.60 -14.48
CA VAL A 31 2.33 5.19 -13.80
C VAL A 31 2.30 6.67 -14.13
N GLN A 32 1.24 7.12 -14.79
CA GLN A 32 1.06 8.52 -15.13
C GLN A 32 0.62 9.30 -13.89
N THR A 33 1.15 10.52 -13.70
CA THR A 33 0.77 11.40 -12.59
C THR A 33 0.25 12.73 -13.11
N PRO A 34 -0.75 13.34 -12.42
CA PRO A 34 -1.42 12.87 -11.21
C PRO A 34 -2.33 11.67 -11.47
N ILE A 35 -2.49 10.80 -10.47
CA ILE A 35 -3.34 9.61 -10.57
C ILE A 35 -4.01 9.32 -9.23
N PHE A 36 -5.24 8.80 -9.31
CA PHE A 36 -5.94 8.25 -8.16
C PHE A 36 -5.50 6.81 -7.89
N MET A 37 -5.22 6.48 -6.63
CA MET A 37 -4.87 5.14 -6.19
C MET A 37 -6.06 4.54 -5.41
N PRO A 38 -6.82 3.60 -6.00
CA PRO A 38 -7.86 2.89 -5.25
C PRO A 38 -7.29 2.17 -4.03
N CYS A 39 -8.00 2.27 -2.89
CA CYS A 39 -7.54 1.69 -1.63
C CYS A 39 -7.92 0.21 -1.53
N GLY A 40 -6.92 -0.66 -1.45
CA GLY A 40 -7.04 -2.09 -1.15
C GLY A 40 -6.83 -2.38 0.32
N THR A 41 -7.73 -1.93 1.20
CA THR A 41 -7.57 -1.90 2.67
C THR A 41 -7.18 -3.26 3.28
N TYR A 42 -7.80 -4.34 2.83
CA TYR A 42 -7.51 -5.72 3.28
C TYR A 42 -6.99 -6.60 2.14
N GLY A 43 -6.20 -6.03 1.24
CA GLY A 43 -5.75 -6.71 0.04
C GLY A 43 -6.83 -6.82 -1.04
N THR A 44 -7.88 -6.01 -0.95
CA THR A 44 -8.95 -5.90 -1.95
C THR A 44 -9.54 -4.51 -1.97
N VAL A 45 -9.91 -4.02 -3.15
CA VAL A 45 -10.74 -2.82 -3.30
C VAL A 45 -12.20 -3.24 -3.15
N LYS A 46 -12.90 -2.68 -2.16
CA LYS A 46 -14.28 -3.09 -1.85
C LYS A 46 -15.19 -2.93 -3.06
N GLY A 47 -15.91 -4.02 -3.39
CA GLY A 47 -16.91 -4.03 -4.46
C GLY A 47 -16.36 -4.15 -5.88
N LEU A 48 -15.03 -4.29 -6.07
CA LEU A 48 -14.39 -4.42 -7.37
C LEU A 48 -13.47 -5.65 -7.41
N THR A 49 -13.54 -6.39 -8.49
CA THR A 49 -12.56 -7.44 -8.79
C THR A 49 -11.29 -6.85 -9.38
N THR A 50 -10.20 -7.60 -9.35
CA THR A 50 -8.92 -7.22 -9.97
C THR A 50 -9.10 -6.95 -11.46
N GLU A 51 -9.83 -7.81 -12.17
CA GLU A 51 -10.14 -7.64 -13.58
C GLU A 51 -10.91 -6.35 -13.87
N GLN A 52 -11.89 -5.99 -13.02
CA GLN A 52 -12.62 -4.72 -13.17
C GLN A 52 -11.69 -3.52 -12.98
N LEU A 53 -10.77 -3.57 -12.01
CA LEU A 53 -9.78 -2.51 -11.80
C LEU A 53 -8.84 -2.36 -13.01
N GLU A 54 -8.41 -3.47 -13.61
CA GLU A 54 -7.59 -3.46 -14.82
C GLU A 54 -8.33 -2.86 -16.01
N ASN A 55 -9.60 -3.24 -16.21
CA ASN A 55 -10.46 -2.72 -17.27
C ASN A 55 -10.77 -1.22 -17.10
N LEU A 56 -10.84 -0.73 -15.86
CA LEU A 56 -10.95 0.69 -15.54
C LEU A 56 -9.64 1.48 -15.75
N GLY A 57 -8.56 0.81 -16.15
CA GLY A 57 -7.27 1.44 -16.38
C GLY A 57 -6.51 1.81 -15.10
N THR A 58 -6.82 1.20 -13.96
CA THR A 58 -6.09 1.41 -12.71
C THR A 58 -4.61 1.05 -12.89
N GLN A 59 -3.71 1.96 -12.60
CA GLN A 59 -2.26 1.77 -12.80
C GLN A 59 -1.53 1.40 -11.52
N ILE A 60 -2.04 1.82 -10.36
CA ILE A 60 -1.43 1.60 -9.05
C ILE A 60 -2.53 1.50 -8.00
N LEU A 61 -2.34 0.64 -7.00
CA LEU A 61 -3.21 0.50 -5.84
C LEU A 61 -2.52 1.03 -4.57
N LEU A 62 -3.32 1.40 -3.58
CA LEU A 62 -2.85 1.72 -2.24
C LEU A 62 -3.22 0.60 -1.27
N GLY A 63 -2.24 0.05 -0.55
CA GLY A 63 -2.42 -0.87 0.56
C GLY A 63 -2.19 -0.16 1.90
N ASN A 64 -3.05 -0.42 2.89
CA ASN A 64 -2.87 0.15 4.22
C ASN A 64 -2.16 -0.84 5.14
N THR A 65 -0.92 -0.55 5.51
CA THR A 65 -0.09 -1.41 6.35
C THR A 65 -0.77 -1.74 7.68
N TYR A 66 -1.33 -0.76 8.37
CA TYR A 66 -2.06 -0.98 9.63
C TYR A 66 -3.18 -2.03 9.52
N HIS A 67 -3.95 -1.99 8.44
CA HIS A 67 -5.04 -2.95 8.24
C HIS A 67 -4.54 -4.30 7.79
N LEU A 68 -3.59 -4.33 6.84
CA LEU A 68 -3.04 -5.57 6.28
C LEU A 68 -2.32 -6.42 7.32
N MET A 69 -1.56 -5.82 8.23
CA MET A 69 -0.87 -6.54 9.28
C MET A 69 -1.81 -7.16 10.32
N GLN A 70 -2.99 -6.56 10.55
CA GLN A 70 -4.01 -7.10 11.44
C GLN A 70 -4.90 -8.13 10.74
N ARG A 71 -5.21 -7.91 9.46
CA ARG A 71 -6.03 -8.81 8.64
C ARG A 71 -5.71 -8.62 7.16
N PRO A 72 -5.22 -9.65 6.44
CA PRO A 72 -5.14 -11.06 6.83
C PRO A 72 -3.99 -11.37 7.80
N GLY A 73 -3.03 -10.46 7.97
CA GLY A 73 -1.82 -10.66 8.73
C GLY A 73 -0.62 -11.04 7.86
N GLN A 74 0.57 -10.75 8.38
CA GLN A 74 1.83 -10.94 7.66
C GLN A 74 2.09 -12.40 7.28
N GLU A 75 1.74 -13.36 8.16
CA GLU A 75 1.94 -14.78 7.89
C GLU A 75 1.18 -15.26 6.66
N ILE A 76 -0.08 -14.85 6.52
CA ILE A 76 -0.90 -15.21 5.35
C ILE A 76 -0.35 -14.56 4.08
N ILE A 77 0.02 -13.28 4.12
CA ILE A 77 0.61 -12.59 2.97
C ILE A 77 1.91 -13.27 2.54
N ASN A 78 2.76 -13.67 3.50
CA ASN A 78 3.99 -14.40 3.24
C ASN A 78 3.75 -15.79 2.63
N HIS A 79 2.70 -16.49 3.09
CA HIS A 79 2.30 -17.79 2.50
C HIS A 79 2.00 -17.68 1.00
N PHE A 80 1.43 -16.56 0.57
CA PHE A 80 1.20 -16.26 -0.85
C PHE A 80 2.43 -15.68 -1.57
N ASN A 81 3.61 -15.63 -0.94
CA ASN A 81 4.81 -14.99 -1.48
C ASN A 81 4.61 -13.50 -1.81
N GLY A 82 3.91 -12.79 -0.95
CA GLY A 82 3.78 -11.34 -0.98
C GLY A 82 2.41 -10.82 -1.41
N LEU A 83 2.24 -9.51 -1.22
CA LEU A 83 0.97 -8.82 -1.38
C LEU A 83 0.43 -8.88 -2.82
N HIS A 84 1.29 -8.78 -3.82
CA HIS A 84 0.88 -8.86 -5.23
C HIS A 84 0.19 -10.19 -5.56
N LYS A 85 0.74 -11.31 -5.12
CA LYS A 85 0.14 -12.63 -5.34
C LYS A 85 -1.11 -12.84 -4.51
N PHE A 86 -1.11 -12.37 -3.26
CA PHE A 86 -2.28 -12.41 -2.40
C PHE A 86 -3.48 -11.65 -3.01
N MET A 87 -3.22 -10.46 -3.56
CA MET A 87 -4.23 -9.62 -4.22
C MET A 87 -4.57 -10.07 -5.65
N ASN A 88 -3.80 -10.97 -6.25
CA ASN A 88 -3.81 -11.28 -7.68
C ASN A 88 -3.67 -10.01 -8.54
N TRP A 89 -2.75 -9.11 -8.17
CA TRP A 89 -2.51 -7.83 -8.82
C TRP A 89 -1.09 -7.75 -9.36
N SER A 90 -0.93 -7.46 -10.66
CA SER A 90 0.37 -7.48 -11.33
C SER A 90 1.07 -6.13 -11.39
N ARG A 91 0.33 -5.03 -11.20
CA ARG A 91 0.82 -3.65 -11.30
C ARG A 91 1.34 -3.13 -9.96
N PRO A 92 1.92 -1.93 -9.91
CA PRO A 92 2.45 -1.37 -8.67
C PRO A 92 1.43 -1.26 -7.53
N ILE A 93 1.93 -1.43 -6.30
CA ILE A 93 1.20 -1.18 -5.06
C ILE A 93 2.05 -0.22 -4.23
N LEU A 94 1.43 0.85 -3.75
CA LEU A 94 1.99 1.69 -2.70
C LEU A 94 1.44 1.21 -1.37
N THR A 95 2.30 0.96 -0.38
CA THR A 95 1.89 0.74 1.00
C THR A 95 2.22 1.96 1.84
N ASP A 96 1.29 2.37 2.69
CA ASP A 96 1.53 3.45 3.65
C ASP A 96 2.30 2.95 4.89
N SER A 97 2.73 3.86 5.75
CA SER A 97 3.41 3.51 7.02
C SER A 97 2.44 3.02 8.11
N GLY A 98 1.14 3.17 7.94
CA GLY A 98 0.13 2.91 8.97
C GLY A 98 0.10 3.93 10.12
N GLY A 99 0.97 4.92 10.12
CA GLY A 99 1.12 5.88 11.22
C GLY A 99 -0.14 6.69 11.52
N PHE A 100 -0.84 7.14 10.47
CA PHE A 100 -2.11 7.85 10.64
C PHE A 100 -3.19 6.98 11.32
N GLN A 101 -3.29 5.71 10.91
CA GLN A 101 -4.26 4.78 11.46
C GLN A 101 -3.95 4.44 12.92
N VAL A 102 -2.69 4.23 13.26
CA VAL A 102 -2.25 4.03 14.65
C VAL A 102 -2.66 5.22 15.51
N PHE A 103 -2.39 6.44 15.04
CA PHE A 103 -2.72 7.66 15.77
C PHE A 103 -4.22 7.90 15.89
N SER A 104 -5.00 7.69 14.80
CA SER A 104 -6.42 8.04 14.74
C SER A 104 -7.36 6.95 15.26
N LEU A 105 -7.00 5.68 15.10
CA LEU A 105 -7.84 4.52 15.43
C LEU A 105 -7.37 3.77 16.67
N GLY A 106 -6.11 3.93 17.04
CA GLY A 106 -5.51 3.24 18.18
C GLY A 106 -6.01 3.82 19.51
N LYS A 107 -6.67 2.98 20.32
CA LYS A 107 -6.88 3.29 21.72
C LYS A 107 -5.65 2.89 22.52
N ASN A 108 -5.24 3.74 23.48
CA ASN A 108 -4.07 3.47 24.32
C ASN A 108 -2.78 3.26 23.50
N VAL A 109 -2.46 4.19 22.63
CA VAL A 109 -1.22 4.18 21.85
C VAL A 109 -0.06 4.60 22.73
N PHE A 110 1.00 3.81 22.74
CA PHE A 110 2.28 4.11 23.37
C PHE A 110 3.37 4.07 22.31
N VAL A 111 4.17 5.13 22.22
CA VAL A 111 5.25 5.29 21.23
C VAL A 111 6.57 5.46 21.97
N ASP A 112 7.59 4.72 21.57
CA ASP A 112 8.97 4.86 22.01
C ASP A 112 9.95 4.73 20.84
N GLU A 113 11.24 4.67 21.11
CA GLU A 113 12.29 4.54 20.08
C GLU A 113 12.31 3.15 19.41
N GLU A 114 11.72 2.14 20.05
CA GLU A 114 11.66 0.78 19.49
C GLU A 114 10.45 0.56 18.59
N GLY A 115 9.41 1.37 18.75
CA GLY A 115 8.20 1.25 17.92
C GLY A 115 6.93 1.77 18.58
N VAL A 116 5.82 1.18 18.19
CA VAL A 116 4.49 1.60 18.63
C VAL A 116 3.70 0.41 19.17
N THR A 117 3.16 0.58 20.36
CA THR A 117 2.22 -0.36 20.97
C THR A 117 0.81 0.22 20.96
N PHE A 118 -0.18 -0.56 20.54
CA PHE A 118 -1.59 -0.15 20.57
C PHE A 118 -2.51 -1.35 20.77
N ARG A 119 -3.81 -1.09 20.95
CA ARG A 119 -4.86 -2.13 20.99
C ARG A 119 -5.47 -2.29 19.60
N SER A 120 -5.47 -3.55 19.10
CA SER A 120 -6.14 -3.90 17.84
C SER A 120 -7.63 -3.51 17.88
N THR A 121 -8.08 -2.88 16.81
CA THR A 121 -9.51 -2.55 16.64
C THR A 121 -10.35 -3.75 16.23
N ILE A 122 -9.72 -4.89 15.90
CA ILE A 122 -10.39 -6.13 15.47
C ILE A 122 -10.78 -6.99 16.67
N ASN A 123 -9.83 -7.25 17.57
CA ASN A 123 -10.00 -8.20 18.68
C ASN A 123 -9.57 -7.64 20.06
N GLY A 124 -9.05 -6.41 20.09
CA GLY A 124 -8.59 -5.77 21.33
C GLY A 124 -7.22 -6.22 21.83
N ASP A 125 -6.53 -7.10 21.14
CA ASP A 125 -5.21 -7.57 21.52
C ASP A 125 -4.18 -6.46 21.50
N LYS A 126 -3.15 -6.59 22.35
CA LYS A 126 -2.00 -5.70 22.33
C LYS A 126 -1.13 -6.03 21.12
N VAL A 127 -0.89 -5.03 20.27
CA VAL A 127 -0.05 -5.14 19.07
C VAL A 127 1.14 -4.25 19.24
N PHE A 128 2.33 -4.75 18.92
CA PHE A 128 3.56 -3.99 18.82
C PHE A 128 4.03 -3.95 17.35
N VAL A 129 4.47 -2.79 16.89
CA VAL A 129 4.97 -2.58 15.52
C VAL A 129 6.27 -1.81 15.61
N SER A 130 7.34 -2.39 15.10
CA SER A 130 8.63 -1.73 14.93
C SER A 130 8.78 -1.13 13.52
N PRO A 131 9.82 -0.30 13.28
CA PRO A 131 10.09 0.23 11.93
C PRO A 131 10.40 -0.83 10.86
N GLU A 132 10.75 -2.06 11.28
CA GLU A 132 11.11 -3.17 10.38
C GLU A 132 9.91 -3.99 9.90
N VAL A 133 8.73 -3.77 10.41
CA VAL A 133 7.50 -4.52 10.06
C VAL A 133 6.85 -3.98 8.80
#